data_1bd195a437cc9a14423b60192e5a008a
#
_entry.id   1bd195a437cc9a14423b60192e5a008a
#
_cell.length_a   1.000
_cell.length_b   1.000
_cell.length_c   1.000
_cell.angle_alpha   90.00
_cell.angle_beta   90.00
_cell.angle_gamma   90.00
#
_symmetry.space_group_name_H-M   'P 1'
#
loop_
_entity.id
_entity.type
_entity.pdbx_description
1 polymer ?
#
loop_
_entity_poly.entity_id
_entity_poly.type
_entity_poly.pdbx_seq_one_letter_code
_entity_poly.pdbx_strand_id
1 'polypeptide(L)'
;MEFKDKLKQLRSEKGISQQALADAIHISRSAVAKWENGLGFQSQDSLEMLISYFGVCNEFFQTEEPERIIVKKNLHIQSLKVVLYLILIFAGLLSFIFGYSWVSSVDENDSIGLARQAADYLGYEELEIIDLEKRGNYLAALCKDPSGIWCMCVFDRHNVFDNRWIAGGGKKSMDPGEIESWNYGSPQREAVIVFCGGDLPENISWYTFENSGVEYTCSVNDGMVLDIFIILDNNNINGYAIPLDAQREPIK
;
A
#
# COMPACT_ATOMS: atom_id res chain seq x y z
N MET A 1 -40.05 19.60 32.07
CA MET A 1 -40.65 20.80 31.43
C MET A 1 -41.92 20.39 30.74
N GLU A 2 -43.05 21.09 31.02
CA GLU A 2 -44.34 20.70 30.46
C GLU A 2 -44.45 21.06 28.97
N PHE A 3 -45.39 20.43 28.25
CA PHE A 3 -45.64 20.68 26.84
C PHE A 3 -45.79 22.17 26.49
N LYS A 4 -46.54 22.92 27.31
CA LYS A 4 -46.78 24.37 27.14
C LYS A 4 -45.44 25.16 27.09
N ASP A 5 -44.52 24.83 27.98
CA ASP A 5 -43.26 25.55 28.11
C ASP A 5 -42.33 25.22 26.94
N LYS A 6 -42.32 23.95 26.51
CA LYS A 6 -41.53 23.48 25.34
C LYS A 6 -42.03 24.15 24.05
N LEU A 7 -43.35 24.21 23.84
CA LEU A 7 -43.94 24.85 22.68
C LEU A 7 -43.59 26.35 22.63
N LYS A 8 -43.77 27.04 23.76
CA LYS A 8 -43.45 28.47 23.88
C LYS A 8 -41.93 28.73 23.65
N GLN A 9 -41.09 27.88 24.15
CA GLN A 9 -39.65 27.97 23.96
C GLN A 9 -39.27 27.80 22.47
N LEU A 10 -39.72 26.73 21.80
CA LEU A 10 -39.46 26.48 20.38
C LEU A 10 -39.92 27.63 19.49
N ARG A 11 -41.13 28.16 19.77
CA ARG A 11 -41.66 29.31 19.02
C ARG A 11 -40.78 30.56 19.22
N SER A 12 -40.38 30.81 20.48
CA SER A 12 -39.53 31.96 20.82
C SER A 12 -38.15 31.87 20.18
N GLU A 13 -37.54 30.68 20.18
CA GLU A 13 -36.28 30.42 19.55
C GLU A 13 -36.28 30.64 18.02
N LYS A 14 -37.44 30.31 17.37
CA LYS A 14 -37.67 30.66 15.95
C LYS A 14 -38.03 32.13 15.71
N GLY A 15 -38.25 32.90 16.74
CA GLY A 15 -38.65 34.34 16.65
C GLY A 15 -40.01 34.59 15.99
N ILE A 16 -40.91 33.63 16.03
CA ILE A 16 -42.25 33.73 15.37
C ILE A 16 -43.36 34.03 16.35
N SER A 17 -44.42 34.72 15.87
CA SER A 17 -45.62 34.98 16.66
C SER A 17 -46.53 33.74 16.77
N GLN A 18 -47.46 33.74 17.76
CA GLN A 18 -48.47 32.69 17.84
C GLN A 18 -49.34 32.61 16.59
N GLN A 19 -49.61 33.73 15.92
CA GLN A 19 -50.33 33.76 14.65
C GLN A 19 -49.53 33.09 13.54
N ALA A 20 -48.23 33.41 13.41
CA ALA A 20 -47.36 32.84 12.39
C ALA A 20 -47.18 31.31 12.57
N LEU A 21 -47.11 30.83 13.82
CA LEU A 21 -47.10 29.40 14.09
C LEU A 21 -48.43 28.74 13.70
N ALA A 22 -49.56 29.35 14.07
CA ALA A 22 -50.91 28.85 13.75
C ALA A 22 -51.12 28.72 12.23
N ASP A 23 -50.69 29.72 11.48
CA ASP A 23 -50.77 29.73 10.01
C ASP A 23 -49.87 28.64 9.39
N ALA A 24 -48.67 28.44 9.94
CA ALA A 24 -47.70 27.45 9.45
C ALA A 24 -48.16 26.01 9.66
N ILE A 25 -48.95 25.72 10.71
CA ILE A 25 -49.45 24.37 11.01
C ILE A 25 -51.00 24.27 10.79
N HIS A 26 -51.57 25.21 10.06
CA HIS A 26 -52.98 25.23 9.62
C HIS A 26 -54.01 25.08 10.74
N ILE A 27 -53.78 25.75 11.87
CA ILE A 27 -54.75 25.79 13.01
C ILE A 27 -55.09 27.23 13.39
N SER A 28 -56.01 27.40 14.34
CA SER A 28 -56.36 28.73 14.82
C SER A 28 -55.32 29.28 15.82
N ARG A 29 -55.08 30.60 15.80
CA ARG A 29 -54.25 31.27 16.82
C ARG A 29 -54.74 31.00 18.24
N SER A 30 -56.08 30.92 18.44
CA SER A 30 -56.65 30.61 19.76
C SER A 30 -56.26 29.21 20.25
N ALA A 31 -56.09 28.24 19.36
CA ALA A 31 -55.61 26.91 19.73
C ALA A 31 -54.14 26.96 20.22
N VAL A 32 -53.26 27.64 19.51
CA VAL A 32 -51.87 27.84 19.93
C VAL A 32 -51.81 28.54 21.28
N ALA A 33 -52.59 29.62 21.47
CA ALA A 33 -52.65 30.35 22.74
C ALA A 33 -53.11 29.47 23.90
N LYS A 34 -54.14 28.62 23.69
CA LYS A 34 -54.61 27.65 24.68
C LYS A 34 -53.52 26.64 25.04
N TRP A 35 -52.80 26.11 24.05
CA TRP A 35 -51.74 25.14 24.28
C TRP A 35 -50.55 25.73 25.07
N GLU A 36 -50.15 26.97 24.77
CA GLU A 36 -49.09 27.65 25.50
C GLU A 36 -49.47 28.08 26.91
N ASN A 37 -50.79 28.17 27.19
CA ASN A 37 -51.31 28.44 28.53
C ASN A 37 -51.71 27.17 29.30
N GLY A 38 -51.55 25.99 28.72
CA GLY A 38 -51.93 24.73 29.35
C GLY A 38 -53.43 24.50 29.45
N LEU A 39 -54.27 25.23 28.66
CA LEU A 39 -55.76 25.23 28.72
C LEU A 39 -56.39 24.32 27.65
N GLY A 40 -55.62 23.46 27.02
CA GLY A 40 -56.16 22.57 25.99
C GLY A 40 -55.20 21.44 25.63
N PHE A 41 -55.76 20.40 24.97
CA PHE A 41 -54.98 19.27 24.46
C PHE A 41 -54.87 19.38 22.95
N GLN A 42 -53.73 19.09 22.42
CA GLN A 42 -53.47 18.93 20.99
C GLN A 42 -53.98 17.57 20.52
N SER A 43 -54.52 17.53 19.28
CA SER A 43 -54.79 16.25 18.62
C SER A 43 -53.49 15.62 18.17
N GLN A 44 -53.51 14.31 17.92
CA GLN A 44 -52.33 13.59 17.39
C GLN A 44 -51.80 14.24 16.09
N ASP A 45 -52.72 14.62 15.18
CA ASP A 45 -52.40 15.28 13.92
C ASP A 45 -51.66 16.62 14.13
N SER A 46 -52.17 17.42 15.11
CA SER A 46 -51.55 18.71 15.44
C SER A 46 -50.17 18.56 16.06
N LEU A 47 -49.96 17.50 16.84
CA LEU A 47 -48.65 17.17 17.41
C LEU A 47 -47.65 16.79 16.30
N GLU A 48 -48.08 15.98 15.32
CA GLU A 48 -47.25 15.62 14.18
C GLU A 48 -46.86 16.82 13.31
N MET A 49 -47.79 17.76 13.10
CA MET A 49 -47.51 19.02 12.42
C MET A 49 -46.48 19.87 13.18
N LEU A 50 -46.59 19.96 14.51
CA LEU A 50 -45.62 20.66 15.35
C LEU A 50 -44.23 20.03 15.28
N ILE A 51 -44.16 18.69 15.37
CA ILE A 51 -42.93 17.92 15.25
C ILE A 51 -42.27 18.19 13.91
N SER A 52 -43.02 18.10 12.82
CA SER A 52 -42.54 18.36 11.46
C SER A 52 -42.06 19.80 11.30
N TYR A 53 -42.83 20.79 11.77
CA TYR A 53 -42.52 22.20 11.63
C TYR A 53 -41.26 22.63 12.40
N PHE A 54 -41.10 22.13 13.64
CA PHE A 54 -39.96 22.45 14.48
C PHE A 54 -38.78 21.54 14.23
N GLY A 55 -38.94 20.42 13.52
CA GLY A 55 -37.90 19.44 13.26
C GLY A 55 -37.40 18.71 14.52
N VAL A 56 -38.34 18.48 15.47
CA VAL A 56 -38.08 17.76 16.72
C VAL A 56 -38.62 16.34 16.63
N CYS A 57 -38.13 15.43 17.48
CA CYS A 57 -38.68 14.08 17.54
C CYS A 57 -39.93 14.01 18.40
N ASN A 58 -40.77 12.97 18.23
CA ASN A 58 -42.00 12.78 18.98
C ASN A 58 -41.77 12.75 20.49
N GLU A 59 -40.67 12.15 20.92
CA GLU A 59 -40.27 12.04 22.31
C GLU A 59 -39.97 13.41 22.96
N PHE A 60 -39.65 14.44 22.15
CA PHE A 60 -39.37 15.79 22.66
C PHE A 60 -40.55 16.35 23.49
N PHE A 61 -41.78 16.16 23.03
CA PHE A 61 -42.94 16.62 23.74
C PHE A 61 -43.45 15.67 24.84
N GLN A 62 -43.05 14.39 24.80
CA GLN A 62 -43.48 13.34 25.70
C GLN A 62 -42.54 13.14 26.93
N THR A 63 -41.26 13.53 26.81
CA THR A 63 -40.29 13.35 27.92
C THR A 63 -40.20 14.58 28.81
N GLU A 64 -40.06 14.37 30.10
CA GLU A 64 -39.86 15.45 31.08
C GLU A 64 -38.48 16.09 31.03
N GLU A 65 -37.48 15.45 30.35
CA GLU A 65 -36.10 15.92 30.26
C GLU A 65 -35.69 16.19 28.80
N PRO A 66 -35.79 17.43 28.27
CA PRO A 66 -35.37 17.77 26.91
C PRO A 66 -33.85 17.68 26.70
N GLU A 67 -33.04 17.81 27.75
CA GLU A 67 -31.57 17.79 27.63
C GLU A 67 -30.98 16.47 27.13
N ARG A 68 -31.59 15.32 27.47
CA ARG A 68 -31.12 14.00 27.02
C ARG A 68 -31.29 13.76 25.51
N ILE A 69 -32.25 14.39 24.89
CA ILE A 69 -32.55 14.21 23.45
C ILE A 69 -31.56 15.03 22.61
N ILE A 70 -31.24 16.25 23.04
CA ILE A 70 -30.24 17.12 22.40
C ILE A 70 -28.86 16.51 22.51
N VAL A 71 -28.51 15.93 23.68
CA VAL A 71 -27.26 15.24 23.92
C VAL A 71 -27.10 14.01 23.00
N LYS A 72 -28.15 13.19 22.80
CA LYS A 72 -28.08 12.03 21.87
C LYS A 72 -27.85 12.45 20.42
N LYS A 73 -28.51 13.49 19.93
CA LYS A 73 -28.33 13.98 18.56
C LYS A 73 -26.92 14.54 18.33
N ASN A 74 -26.41 15.29 19.31
CA ASN A 74 -25.03 15.82 19.26
C ASN A 74 -23.97 14.73 19.38
N LEU A 75 -24.19 13.71 20.21
CA LEU A 75 -23.31 12.56 20.32
C LEU A 75 -23.24 11.77 19.02
N HIS A 76 -24.37 11.60 18.32
CA HIS A 76 -24.40 10.90 17.04
C HIS A 76 -23.65 11.69 15.94
N ILE A 77 -23.82 13.01 15.88
CA ILE A 77 -23.09 13.88 14.93
C ILE A 77 -21.58 13.91 15.25
N GLN A 78 -21.21 13.94 16.54
CA GLN A 78 -19.80 13.89 16.94
C GLN A 78 -19.16 12.55 16.61
N SER A 79 -19.86 11.42 16.84
CA SER A 79 -19.37 10.10 16.46
C SER A 79 -19.17 9.97 14.95
N LEU A 80 -20.07 10.54 14.15
CA LEU A 80 -19.93 10.54 12.69
C LEU A 80 -18.70 11.35 12.21
N LYS A 81 -18.41 12.48 12.84
CA LYS A 81 -17.21 13.28 12.56
C LYS A 81 -15.94 12.51 12.92
N VAL A 82 -15.89 11.84 14.06
CA VAL A 82 -14.75 11.00 14.46
C VAL A 82 -14.50 9.88 13.46
N VAL A 83 -15.56 9.19 13.00
CA VAL A 83 -15.44 8.16 11.97
C VAL A 83 -14.89 8.74 10.66
N LEU A 84 -15.39 9.91 10.25
CA LEU A 84 -14.88 10.59 9.04
C LEU A 84 -13.40 10.95 9.17
N TYR A 85 -12.95 11.48 10.30
CA TYR A 85 -11.54 11.77 10.54
C TYR A 85 -10.68 10.50 10.51
N LEU A 86 -11.15 9.39 11.09
CA LEU A 86 -10.44 8.11 11.03
C LEU A 86 -10.30 7.60 9.59
N ILE A 87 -11.34 7.73 8.77
CA ILE A 87 -11.31 7.37 7.35
C ILE A 87 -10.29 8.25 6.60
N LEU A 88 -10.26 9.56 6.85
CA LEU A 88 -9.31 10.47 6.21
C LEU A 88 -7.85 10.18 6.61
N ILE A 89 -7.61 9.89 7.90
CA ILE A 89 -6.28 9.49 8.38
C ILE A 89 -5.86 8.17 7.72
N PHE A 90 -6.75 7.18 7.66
CA PHE A 90 -6.48 5.90 7.03
C PHE A 90 -6.19 6.05 5.52
N ALA A 91 -6.98 6.87 4.81
CA ALA A 91 -6.73 7.18 3.40
C ALA A 91 -5.39 7.89 3.20
N GLY A 92 -5.02 8.82 4.09
CA GLY A 92 -3.72 9.48 4.09
C GLY A 92 -2.56 8.50 4.31
N LEU A 93 -2.69 7.58 5.26
CA LEU A 93 -1.69 6.53 5.51
C LEU A 93 -1.55 5.59 4.31
N LEU A 94 -2.66 5.16 3.70
CA LEU A 94 -2.62 4.36 2.49
C LEU A 94 -1.91 5.09 1.35
N SER A 95 -2.25 6.36 1.10
CA SER A 95 -1.60 7.18 0.07
C SER A 95 -0.10 7.35 0.32
N PHE A 96 0.30 7.50 1.58
CA PHE A 96 1.71 7.56 1.96
C PHE A 96 2.43 6.24 1.70
N ILE A 97 1.84 5.10 2.08
CA ILE A 97 2.41 3.76 1.85
C ILE A 97 2.57 3.50 0.35
N PHE A 98 1.52 3.77 -0.45
CA PHE A 98 1.59 3.61 -1.90
C PHE A 98 2.62 4.53 -2.54
N GLY A 99 2.67 5.80 -2.13
CA GLY A 99 3.65 6.77 -2.61
C GLY A 99 5.09 6.37 -2.27
N TYR A 100 5.33 5.93 -1.03
CA TYR A 100 6.63 5.43 -0.60
C TYR A 100 7.05 4.19 -1.40
N SER A 101 6.17 3.20 -1.55
CA SER A 101 6.42 1.99 -2.34
C SER A 101 6.73 2.32 -3.80
N TRP A 102 6.05 3.30 -4.37
CA TRP A 102 6.32 3.75 -5.74
C TRP A 102 7.70 4.39 -5.87
N VAL A 103 8.07 5.29 -4.96
CA VAL A 103 9.36 5.99 -4.98
C VAL A 103 10.54 5.05 -4.68
N SER A 104 10.36 4.08 -3.79
CA SER A 104 11.39 3.14 -3.39
C SER A 104 11.62 1.99 -4.38
N SER A 105 10.84 1.91 -5.45
CA SER A 105 10.96 0.87 -6.48
C SER A 105 11.25 1.47 -7.84
N VAL A 106 11.89 0.71 -8.72
CA VAL A 106 12.34 1.13 -10.05
C VAL A 106 11.65 0.33 -11.14
N ASP A 107 11.33 0.96 -12.28
CA ASP A 107 10.80 0.28 -13.47
C ASP A 107 11.88 -0.57 -14.14
N GLU A 108 11.53 -1.74 -14.68
CA GLU A 108 12.48 -2.64 -15.33
C GLU A 108 13.16 -2.03 -16.57
N ASN A 109 12.54 -1.05 -17.21
CA ASN A 109 13.09 -0.37 -18.38
C ASN A 109 13.91 0.89 -18.02
N ASP A 110 13.97 1.26 -16.75
CA ASP A 110 14.76 2.38 -16.25
C ASP A 110 16.15 1.88 -15.80
N SER A 111 17.04 1.65 -16.76
CA SER A 111 18.41 1.17 -16.48
C SER A 111 19.19 2.12 -15.56
N ILE A 112 18.98 3.43 -15.66
CA ILE A 112 19.62 4.43 -14.79
C ILE A 112 19.10 4.30 -13.37
N GLY A 113 17.79 4.13 -13.22
CA GLY A 113 17.15 3.92 -11.91
C GLY A 113 17.61 2.61 -11.27
N LEU A 114 17.71 1.52 -12.03
CA LEU A 114 18.22 0.24 -11.56
C LEU A 114 19.72 0.34 -11.15
N ALA A 115 20.55 0.99 -11.96
CA ALA A 115 21.97 1.21 -11.64
C ALA A 115 22.12 2.02 -10.34
N ARG A 116 21.35 3.09 -10.17
CA ARG A 116 21.35 3.90 -8.94
C ARG A 116 20.92 3.07 -7.73
N GLN A 117 19.83 2.30 -7.84
CA GLN A 117 19.36 1.46 -6.74
C GLN A 117 20.36 0.35 -6.39
N ALA A 118 21.03 -0.25 -7.40
CA ALA A 118 22.10 -1.20 -7.16
C ALA A 118 23.30 -0.54 -6.45
N ALA A 119 23.69 0.66 -6.87
CA ALA A 119 24.77 1.43 -6.27
C ALA A 119 24.46 1.76 -4.80
N ASP A 120 23.28 2.28 -4.53
CA ASP A 120 22.80 2.59 -3.18
C ASP A 120 22.81 1.33 -2.27
N TYR A 121 22.31 0.19 -2.80
CA TYR A 121 22.24 -1.06 -2.04
C TYR A 121 23.63 -1.65 -1.76
N LEU A 122 24.50 -1.67 -2.76
CA LEU A 122 25.85 -2.23 -2.65
C LEU A 122 26.85 -1.24 -2.02
N GLY A 123 26.49 0.04 -1.86
CA GLY A 123 27.33 1.07 -1.27
C GLY A 123 28.43 1.58 -2.22
N TYR A 124 28.10 1.75 -3.49
CA TYR A 124 28.90 2.41 -4.51
C TYR A 124 28.39 3.83 -4.78
N GLU A 125 29.24 4.70 -5.29
CA GLU A 125 28.81 6.04 -5.74
C GLU A 125 28.14 5.97 -7.11
N GLU A 126 28.65 5.12 -7.99
CA GLU A 126 28.16 4.95 -9.36
C GLU A 126 28.38 3.51 -9.82
N LEU A 127 27.43 2.98 -10.58
CA LEU A 127 27.51 1.68 -11.23
C LEU A 127 26.95 1.78 -12.65
N GLU A 128 27.59 1.06 -13.57
CA GLU A 128 27.08 0.79 -14.90
C GLU A 128 26.49 -0.61 -14.95
N ILE A 129 25.27 -0.76 -15.47
CA ILE A 129 24.69 -2.08 -15.75
C ILE A 129 25.24 -2.56 -17.08
N ILE A 130 25.89 -3.71 -17.06
CA ILE A 130 26.47 -4.35 -18.25
C ILE A 130 25.49 -5.37 -18.82
N ASP A 131 24.81 -6.13 -17.96
CA ASP A 131 23.84 -7.14 -18.37
C ASP A 131 22.69 -7.25 -17.38
N LEU A 132 21.53 -7.70 -17.87
CA LEU A 132 20.30 -7.88 -17.10
C LEU A 132 19.64 -9.21 -17.46
N GLU A 133 19.43 -10.07 -16.47
CA GLU A 133 18.68 -11.32 -16.62
C GLU A 133 17.45 -11.30 -15.73
N LYS A 134 16.30 -11.66 -16.32
CA LYS A 134 15.01 -11.71 -15.62
C LYS A 134 14.45 -13.12 -15.60
N ARG A 135 14.14 -13.62 -14.42
CA ARG A 135 13.50 -14.93 -14.25
C ARG A 135 12.45 -14.92 -13.16
N GLY A 136 11.20 -15.06 -13.55
CA GLY A 136 10.06 -15.04 -12.62
C GLY A 136 9.95 -13.72 -11.87
N ASN A 137 10.10 -13.77 -10.56
CA ASN A 137 10.01 -12.62 -9.66
C ASN A 137 11.38 -12.01 -9.33
N TYR A 138 12.43 -12.37 -10.07
CA TYR A 138 13.79 -11.94 -9.85
C TYR A 138 14.37 -11.28 -11.10
N LEU A 139 15.14 -10.23 -10.88
CA LEU A 139 15.93 -9.55 -11.89
C LEU A 139 17.35 -9.43 -11.34
N ALA A 140 18.33 -9.99 -12.04
CA ALA A 140 19.73 -9.81 -11.71
C ALA A 140 20.37 -8.78 -12.65
N ALA A 141 21.22 -7.94 -12.10
CA ALA A 141 22.03 -6.99 -12.84
C ALA A 141 23.50 -7.30 -12.61
N LEU A 142 24.24 -7.55 -13.69
CA LEU A 142 25.68 -7.57 -13.69
C LEU A 142 26.17 -6.14 -13.89
N CYS A 143 26.96 -5.64 -12.96
CA CYS A 143 27.37 -4.25 -12.94
C CYS A 143 28.87 -4.11 -12.85
N LYS A 144 29.38 -2.96 -13.27
CA LYS A 144 30.80 -2.59 -13.17
C LYS A 144 30.89 -1.16 -12.60
N ASP A 145 31.82 -0.94 -11.69
CA ASP A 145 32.10 0.40 -11.19
C ASP A 145 33.06 1.14 -12.11
N PRO A 146 33.29 2.45 -11.98
CA PRO A 146 34.23 3.20 -12.79
C PRO A 146 35.68 2.76 -12.64
N SER A 147 36.05 2.03 -11.58
CA SER A 147 37.38 1.48 -11.35
C SER A 147 37.56 0.10 -12.00
N GLY A 148 36.51 -0.47 -12.57
CA GLY A 148 36.55 -1.77 -13.23
C GLY A 148 36.18 -2.95 -12.35
N ILE A 149 35.70 -2.72 -11.13
CA ILE A 149 35.27 -3.80 -10.22
C ILE A 149 33.90 -4.32 -10.67
N TRP A 150 33.83 -5.62 -10.89
CA TRP A 150 32.57 -6.31 -11.16
C TRP A 150 31.77 -6.53 -9.88
N CYS A 151 30.47 -6.33 -9.98
CA CYS A 151 29.52 -6.60 -8.91
C CYS A 151 28.19 -7.07 -9.48
N MET A 152 27.34 -7.62 -8.64
CA MET A 152 26.03 -8.14 -9.04
C MET A 152 24.98 -7.71 -8.02
N CYS A 153 23.82 -7.27 -8.51
CA CYS A 153 22.66 -6.93 -7.69
C CYS A 153 21.47 -7.77 -8.13
N VAL A 154 20.74 -8.30 -7.17
CA VAL A 154 19.45 -8.98 -7.39
C VAL A 154 18.34 -8.11 -6.88
N PHE A 155 17.31 -7.96 -7.69
CA PHE A 155 16.10 -7.22 -7.38
C PHE A 155 14.94 -8.19 -7.27
N ASP A 156 14.10 -7.97 -6.27
CA ASP A 156 12.81 -8.62 -6.12
C ASP A 156 11.72 -7.83 -6.84
N ARG A 157 10.78 -8.54 -7.43
CA ARG A 157 9.58 -7.93 -8.00
C ARG A 157 8.75 -7.30 -6.89
N HIS A 158 8.28 -6.07 -7.11
CA HIS A 158 7.44 -5.40 -6.14
C HIS A 158 6.06 -6.08 -6.05
N ASN A 159 5.57 -6.33 -4.82
CA ASN A 159 4.34 -7.09 -4.58
C ASN A 159 3.05 -6.41 -5.09
N VAL A 160 3.07 -5.10 -5.31
CA VAL A 160 1.91 -4.29 -5.70
C VAL A 160 2.00 -3.79 -7.14
N PHE A 161 3.23 -3.57 -7.64
CA PHE A 161 3.48 -3.00 -8.96
C PHE A 161 4.24 -3.99 -9.83
N ASP A 162 3.58 -4.57 -10.81
CA ASP A 162 4.10 -5.69 -11.62
C ASP A 162 5.42 -5.43 -12.34
N ASN A 163 5.66 -4.20 -12.77
CA ASN A 163 6.87 -3.84 -13.53
C ASN A 163 7.88 -3.07 -12.69
N ARG A 164 7.80 -3.17 -11.36
CA ARG A 164 8.70 -2.45 -10.48
C ARG A 164 9.49 -3.39 -9.60
N TRP A 165 10.73 -3.00 -9.34
CA TRP A 165 11.75 -3.80 -8.72
C TRP A 165 12.40 -3.09 -7.54
N ILE A 166 12.82 -3.85 -6.55
CA ILE A 166 13.49 -3.35 -5.35
C ILE A 166 14.75 -4.19 -5.14
N ALA A 167 15.89 -3.55 -4.97
CA ALA A 167 17.13 -4.25 -4.64
C ALA A 167 16.98 -5.03 -3.34
N GLY A 168 17.19 -6.34 -3.41
CA GLY A 168 17.00 -7.27 -2.30
C GLY A 168 18.26 -8.01 -1.90
N GLY A 169 19.28 -8.05 -2.76
CA GLY A 169 20.54 -8.73 -2.50
C GLY A 169 21.61 -8.42 -3.52
N GLY A 170 22.83 -8.93 -3.27
CA GLY A 170 23.89 -8.77 -4.25
C GLY A 170 25.28 -9.07 -3.71
N LYS A 171 26.23 -9.13 -4.63
CA LYS A 171 27.65 -9.33 -4.36
C LYS A 171 28.44 -8.09 -4.72
N LYS A 172 29.13 -7.53 -3.74
CA LYS A 172 29.80 -6.24 -3.84
C LYS A 172 31.05 -6.25 -4.69
N SER A 173 31.77 -7.38 -4.74
CA SER A 173 32.99 -7.54 -5.53
C SER A 173 33.09 -8.97 -6.01
N MET A 174 33.40 -9.13 -7.27
CA MET A 174 33.67 -10.43 -7.92
C MET A 174 35.06 -10.45 -8.50
N ASP A 175 35.69 -11.62 -8.49
CA ASP A 175 37.01 -11.81 -9.09
C ASP A 175 36.88 -11.83 -10.61
N PRO A 176 37.60 -10.97 -11.35
CA PRO A 176 37.56 -10.97 -12.80
C PRO A 176 38.13 -12.28 -13.36
N GLY A 177 37.47 -12.81 -14.37
CA GLY A 177 37.90 -14.06 -15.02
C GLY A 177 37.37 -15.33 -14.35
N GLU A 178 36.57 -15.23 -13.29
CA GLU A 178 35.94 -16.36 -12.61
C GLU A 178 34.41 -16.31 -12.72
N ILE A 179 33.82 -17.51 -12.77
CA ILE A 179 32.33 -17.64 -12.66
C ILE A 179 32.02 -17.93 -11.21
N GLU A 180 31.33 -17.00 -10.60
CA GLU A 180 30.94 -17.10 -9.22
C GLU A 180 29.45 -17.43 -9.07
N SER A 181 29.09 -18.11 -8.01
CA SER A 181 27.68 -18.36 -7.64
C SER A 181 27.32 -17.64 -6.38
N TRP A 182 26.08 -17.17 -6.34
CA TRP A 182 25.52 -16.52 -5.17
C TRP A 182 24.12 -17.04 -4.84
N ASN A 183 23.94 -17.52 -3.62
CA ASN A 183 22.67 -18.01 -3.14
C ASN A 183 21.85 -16.87 -2.55
N TYR A 184 20.74 -16.54 -3.19
CA TYR A 184 19.86 -15.50 -2.76
C TYR A 184 18.73 -16.05 -1.86
N GLY A 185 18.66 -15.55 -0.63
CA GLY A 185 17.57 -15.84 0.28
C GLY A 185 16.34 -14.99 -0.04
N SER A 186 15.51 -15.48 -0.94
CA SER A 186 14.31 -14.79 -1.40
C SER A 186 13.30 -14.55 -0.29
N PRO A 187 12.61 -13.37 -0.24
CA PRO A 187 11.47 -13.14 0.64
C PRO A 187 10.32 -14.13 0.43
N GLN A 188 10.22 -14.72 -0.76
CA GLN A 188 9.20 -15.69 -1.14
C GLN A 188 9.55 -17.13 -0.71
N ARG A 189 10.69 -17.33 -0.03
CA ARG A 189 11.23 -18.62 0.42
C ARG A 189 11.59 -19.58 -0.70
N GLU A 190 11.79 -19.07 -1.90
CA GLU A 190 12.37 -19.81 -3.01
C GLU A 190 13.89 -19.81 -2.87
N ALA A 191 14.53 -20.92 -3.23
CA ALA A 191 15.98 -20.95 -3.35
C ALA A 191 16.36 -20.41 -4.73
N VAL A 192 17.09 -19.32 -4.76
CA VAL A 192 17.56 -18.69 -6.00
C VAL A 192 19.08 -18.72 -6.02
N ILE A 193 19.65 -19.26 -7.09
CA ILE A 193 21.08 -19.20 -7.35
C ILE A 193 21.30 -18.26 -8.53
N VAL A 194 22.23 -17.36 -8.38
CA VAL A 194 22.69 -16.50 -9.47
C VAL A 194 24.14 -16.87 -9.78
N PHE A 195 24.41 -17.26 -11.03
CA PHE A 195 25.75 -17.35 -11.55
C PHE A 195 26.12 -16.05 -12.26
N CYS A 196 27.27 -15.52 -11.95
CA CYS A 196 27.74 -14.26 -12.50
C CYS A 196 29.25 -14.29 -12.70
N GLY A 197 29.73 -13.59 -13.71
CA GLY A 197 31.14 -13.47 -14.01
C GLY A 197 31.40 -12.46 -15.11
N GLY A 198 32.52 -11.79 -15.07
CA GLY A 198 32.92 -10.81 -16.08
C GLY A 198 34.40 -10.91 -16.38
N ASP A 199 34.81 -10.40 -17.55
CA ASP A 199 36.17 -10.48 -18.07
C ASP A 199 36.69 -11.93 -18.12
N LEU A 200 35.79 -12.90 -18.45
CA LEU A 200 36.15 -14.32 -18.51
C LEU A 200 37.13 -14.60 -19.65
N PRO A 201 38.09 -15.53 -19.45
CA PRO A 201 39.01 -15.96 -20.50
C PRO A 201 38.28 -16.46 -21.76
N GLU A 202 38.85 -16.17 -22.95
CA GLU A 202 38.27 -16.53 -24.25
C GLU A 202 38.12 -18.06 -24.46
N ASN A 203 38.85 -18.86 -23.73
CA ASN A 203 38.78 -20.32 -23.79
C ASN A 203 37.58 -20.89 -23.00
N ILE A 204 36.89 -20.08 -22.19
CA ILE A 204 35.68 -20.50 -21.51
C ILE A 204 34.49 -20.20 -22.42
N SER A 205 33.84 -21.26 -22.91
CA SER A 205 32.67 -21.14 -23.79
C SER A 205 31.39 -21.60 -23.14
N TRP A 206 31.48 -22.42 -22.12
CA TRP A 206 30.40 -23.00 -21.37
C TRP A 206 30.75 -23.07 -19.89
N TYR A 207 29.74 -23.27 -19.05
CA TYR A 207 29.95 -23.74 -17.70
C TYR A 207 28.85 -24.76 -17.32
N THR A 208 29.15 -25.61 -16.37
CA THR A 208 28.22 -26.58 -15.85
C THR A 208 28.15 -26.49 -14.32
N PHE A 209 27.02 -26.84 -13.76
CA PHE A 209 26.85 -27.05 -12.33
C PHE A 209 25.85 -28.17 -12.08
N GLU A 210 25.97 -28.80 -10.94
CA GLU A 210 25.05 -29.86 -10.50
C GLU A 210 24.17 -29.34 -9.37
N ASN A 211 22.88 -29.65 -9.46
CA ASN A 211 21.95 -29.44 -8.38
C ASN A 211 21.01 -30.65 -8.24
N SER A 212 20.99 -31.26 -7.04
CA SER A 212 20.12 -32.42 -6.72
C SER A 212 20.24 -33.56 -7.73
N GLY A 213 21.45 -33.85 -8.23
CA GLY A 213 21.74 -34.93 -9.21
C GLY A 213 21.35 -34.58 -10.65
N VAL A 214 20.98 -33.33 -10.92
CA VAL A 214 20.73 -32.81 -12.27
C VAL A 214 21.86 -31.88 -12.65
N GLU A 215 22.51 -32.17 -13.78
CA GLU A 215 23.52 -31.33 -14.35
C GLU A 215 22.94 -30.29 -15.32
N TYR A 216 23.31 -29.06 -15.14
CA TYR A 216 22.93 -27.92 -15.99
C TYR A 216 24.13 -27.40 -16.72
N THR A 217 24.02 -27.21 -18.05
CA THR A 217 25.09 -26.66 -18.88
C THR A 217 24.61 -25.39 -19.56
N CYS A 218 25.32 -24.29 -19.36
CA CYS A 218 24.98 -22.95 -19.85
C CYS A 218 26.13 -22.37 -20.69
N SER A 219 25.77 -21.51 -21.64
CA SER A 219 26.74 -20.84 -22.50
C SER A 219 27.28 -19.57 -21.82
N VAL A 220 28.55 -19.29 -22.12
CA VAL A 220 29.15 -18.00 -21.80
C VAL A 220 29.03 -17.09 -23.02
N ASN A 221 28.58 -15.87 -22.84
CA ASN A 221 28.35 -14.91 -23.90
C ASN A 221 29.33 -13.73 -23.73
N ASP A 222 30.12 -13.45 -24.75
CA ASP A 222 31.06 -12.30 -24.77
C ASP A 222 31.95 -12.16 -23.51
N GLY A 223 32.38 -13.30 -22.95
CA GLY A 223 33.20 -13.32 -21.74
C GLY A 223 32.45 -12.94 -20.47
N MET A 224 31.13 -13.07 -20.48
CA MET A 224 30.30 -12.76 -19.33
C MET A 224 29.28 -13.87 -19.05
N VAL A 225 28.88 -13.97 -17.81
CA VAL A 225 27.80 -14.85 -17.32
C VAL A 225 26.87 -14.05 -16.38
N LEU A 226 25.59 -14.16 -16.64
CA LEU A 226 24.56 -13.73 -15.72
C LEU A 226 23.35 -14.65 -15.90
N ASP A 227 23.19 -15.61 -15.02
CA ASP A 227 22.11 -16.59 -15.08
C ASP A 227 21.40 -16.74 -13.74
N ILE A 228 20.07 -16.78 -13.75
CA ILE A 228 19.25 -16.98 -12.56
C ILE A 228 18.61 -18.36 -12.60
N PHE A 229 18.74 -19.14 -11.54
CA PHE A 229 18.07 -20.42 -11.36
C PHE A 229 17.17 -20.37 -10.11
N ILE A 230 15.88 -20.70 -10.30
CA ILE A 230 14.92 -20.86 -9.22
C ILE A 230 14.82 -22.34 -8.92
N ILE A 231 15.22 -22.74 -7.71
CA ILE A 231 15.27 -24.14 -7.30
C ILE A 231 14.11 -24.41 -6.34
N LEU A 232 13.25 -25.34 -6.72
CA LEU A 232 12.06 -25.69 -5.96
C LEU A 232 12.32 -26.57 -4.73
N ASP A 233 13.51 -27.17 -4.62
CA ASP A 233 13.88 -28.07 -3.52
C ASP A 233 15.10 -27.55 -2.76
N ASN A 234 14.90 -27.19 -1.50
CA ASN A 234 15.81 -26.42 -0.66
C ASN A 234 16.97 -27.28 -0.05
N ASN A 235 17.15 -28.56 -0.45
CA ASN A 235 17.91 -29.51 0.36
C ASN A 235 19.38 -29.70 0.01
N ASN A 236 19.92 -29.17 -1.07
CA ASN A 236 21.36 -29.16 -1.33
C ASN A 236 21.71 -28.27 -2.54
N ILE A 237 21.89 -27.00 -2.29
CA ILE A 237 22.36 -26.10 -3.35
C ILE A 237 23.89 -26.16 -3.38
N ASN A 238 24.43 -27.03 -4.21
CA ASN A 238 25.86 -27.02 -4.57
C ASN A 238 26.03 -26.20 -5.86
N GLY A 239 26.22 -24.89 -5.69
CA GLY A 239 26.31 -23.96 -6.81
C GLY A 239 27.72 -23.63 -7.21
N TYR A 240 28.57 -24.60 -7.44
CA TYR A 240 29.91 -24.35 -8.03
C TYR A 240 29.83 -24.50 -9.54
N ALA A 241 30.17 -23.43 -10.28
CA ALA A 241 30.32 -23.48 -11.72
C ALA A 241 31.64 -24.15 -12.07
N ILE A 242 31.61 -25.08 -12.99
CA ILE A 242 32.80 -25.69 -13.60
C ILE A 242 32.92 -25.13 -15.01
N PRO A 243 33.94 -24.31 -15.32
CA PRO A 243 34.10 -23.75 -16.65
C PRO A 243 34.51 -24.84 -17.65
N LEU A 244 33.95 -24.75 -18.86
CA LEU A 244 34.17 -25.68 -19.94
C LEU A 244 34.66 -24.95 -21.21
N ASP A 245 35.47 -25.62 -22.01
CA ASP A 245 35.90 -25.12 -23.31
C ASP A 245 34.83 -25.25 -24.42
N ALA A 246 35.17 -24.92 -25.65
CA ALA A 246 34.28 -25.03 -26.81
C ALA A 246 33.86 -26.48 -27.12
N GLN A 247 34.62 -27.46 -26.68
CA GLN A 247 34.33 -28.90 -26.81
C GLN A 247 33.53 -29.45 -25.61
N ARG A 248 33.22 -28.59 -24.65
CA ARG A 248 32.56 -28.91 -23.36
C ARG A 248 33.42 -29.77 -22.44
N GLU A 249 34.72 -29.67 -22.56
CA GLU A 249 35.65 -30.33 -21.65
C GLU A 249 36.03 -29.39 -20.51
N PRO A 250 36.17 -29.88 -19.25
CA PRO A 250 36.52 -29.05 -18.11
C PRO A 250 37.90 -28.39 -18.27
N ILE A 251 37.95 -27.09 -18.05
CA ILE A 251 39.16 -26.30 -18.02
C ILE A 251 39.84 -26.48 -16.64
N LYS A 252 41.10 -26.82 -16.66
CA LYS A 252 41.88 -27.06 -15.43
C LYS A 252 42.52 -25.78 -14.91
#